data_c24bf94f7353f711b9a989b0483d271b
#
_entry.id   c24bf94f7353f711b9a989b0483d271b
#
_cell.length_a   1.000
_cell.length_b   1.000
_cell.length_c   1.000
_cell.angle_alpha   90.00
_cell.angle_beta   90.00
_cell.angle_gamma   90.00
#
_symmetry.space_group_name_H-M   'P 1'
#
loop_
_entity.id
_entity.type
_entity.pdbx_description
1 polymer ?
#
loop_
_entity_poly.entity_id
_entity_poly.type
_entity_poly.pdbx_seq_one_letter_code
_entity_poly.pdbx_strand_id
1 'polypeptide(L)'
;MKINHILIVSALFAAGPCFAAWSLDNDASQVSFVSVKAGDAGEVHRFTEISGELLADGNASVTIQLASVDTLIPLRDERMRELLFQTNLFPIASLSTHIDMDALMAMEPGDSMDMITNFTLDLHGQQISLAAEMIVARLGDHRLMVSSRKPLIVNAASVDLVKGIEALREIANLPSISKAVSVSFVLSFVED
;
A
#
# COMPACT_ATOMS: atom_id res chain seq x y z
N MET A 1 56.36 -4.69 -38.03
CA MET A 1 55.57 -5.05 -36.83
C MET A 1 54.43 -4.05 -36.77
N LYS A 2 53.21 -4.44 -37.15
CA LYS A 2 52.04 -3.54 -37.20
C LYS A 2 51.26 -3.74 -35.92
N ILE A 3 51.16 -2.69 -35.10
CA ILE A 3 50.41 -2.69 -33.84
C ILE A 3 48.98 -2.27 -34.18
N ASN A 4 48.03 -3.21 -34.04
CA ASN A 4 46.62 -2.92 -34.18
C ASN A 4 46.11 -2.37 -32.85
N HIS A 5 45.65 -1.12 -32.85
CA HIS A 5 44.93 -0.51 -31.72
C HIS A 5 43.47 -0.96 -31.80
N ILE A 6 43.05 -1.76 -30.82
CA ILE A 6 41.63 -2.11 -30.63
C ILE A 6 41.01 -0.97 -29.79
N LEU A 7 40.12 -0.21 -30.43
CA LEU A 7 39.28 0.78 -29.75
C LEU A 7 38.14 0.03 -29.04
N ILE A 8 38.19 -0.03 -27.73
CA ILE A 8 37.06 -0.51 -26.90
C ILE A 8 36.09 0.67 -26.72
N VAL A 9 34.96 0.64 -27.42
CA VAL A 9 33.86 1.57 -27.21
C VAL A 9 33.05 1.05 -26.03
N SER A 10 33.25 1.66 -24.86
CA SER A 10 32.40 1.45 -23.71
C SER A 10 31.07 2.17 -23.94
N ALA A 11 30.01 1.39 -24.22
CA ALA A 11 28.64 1.91 -24.24
C ALA A 11 28.22 2.22 -22.80
N LEU A 12 28.18 3.50 -22.44
CA LEU A 12 27.60 3.98 -21.20
C LEU A 12 26.08 3.87 -21.36
N PHE A 13 25.45 2.88 -20.74
CA PHE A 13 24.00 2.86 -20.57
C PHE A 13 23.62 3.96 -19.56
N ALA A 14 23.18 5.11 -20.05
CA ALA A 14 22.53 6.11 -19.23
C ALA A 14 21.12 5.57 -18.88
N ALA A 15 20.94 5.07 -17.65
CA ALA A 15 19.61 4.90 -17.09
C ALA A 15 19.01 6.30 -16.98
N GLY A 16 18.04 6.63 -17.84
CA GLY A 16 17.27 7.86 -17.75
C GLY A 16 16.44 7.85 -16.46
N PRO A 17 16.09 9.02 -15.89
CA PRO A 17 15.16 9.07 -14.78
C PRO A 17 13.83 8.47 -15.23
N CYS A 18 13.37 7.43 -14.53
CA CYS A 18 12.03 6.88 -14.70
C CYS A 18 11.10 7.81 -13.94
N PHE A 19 10.34 8.64 -14.64
CA PHE A 19 9.31 9.47 -14.04
C PHE A 19 8.07 8.62 -13.79
N ALA A 20 7.33 8.93 -12.72
CA ALA A 20 6.01 8.35 -12.50
C ALA A 20 5.13 8.70 -13.72
N ALA A 21 4.35 7.74 -14.21
CA ALA A 21 3.33 8.02 -15.21
C ALA A 21 2.03 8.48 -14.54
N TRP A 22 1.84 8.05 -13.27
CA TRP A 22 0.67 8.38 -12.44
C TRP A 22 1.10 8.52 -10.99
N SER A 23 0.62 9.58 -10.34
CA SER A 23 0.84 9.87 -8.92
C SER A 23 -0.45 9.70 -8.12
N LEU A 24 -0.38 9.16 -6.90
CA LEU A 24 -1.52 8.97 -6.02
C LEU A 24 -1.99 10.32 -5.45
N ASP A 25 -3.27 10.62 -5.63
CA ASP A 25 -3.97 11.75 -5.04
C ASP A 25 -4.44 11.35 -3.62
N ASN A 26 -3.73 11.81 -2.58
CA ASN A 26 -4.03 11.47 -1.19
C ASN A 26 -5.44 11.88 -0.77
N ASP A 27 -5.90 13.07 -1.21
CA ASP A 27 -7.19 13.62 -0.78
C ASP A 27 -8.38 12.84 -1.37
N ALA A 28 -8.17 12.21 -2.53
CA ALA A 28 -9.15 11.36 -3.19
C ALA A 28 -8.94 9.85 -2.91
N SER A 29 -8.04 9.50 -1.99
CA SER A 29 -7.67 8.12 -1.67
C SER A 29 -7.94 7.79 -0.22
N GLN A 30 -8.17 6.51 0.06
CA GLN A 30 -8.38 6.01 1.41
C GLN A 30 -7.90 4.58 1.56
N VAL A 31 -7.19 4.31 2.65
CA VAL A 31 -6.92 2.96 3.15
C VAL A 31 -7.57 2.84 4.52
N SER A 32 -8.46 1.87 4.68
CA SER A 32 -9.19 1.61 5.93
C SER A 32 -8.99 0.18 6.40
N PHE A 33 -9.05 -0.01 7.71
CA PHE A 33 -8.99 -1.33 8.32
C PHE A 33 -10.00 -1.46 9.46
N VAL A 34 -10.40 -2.70 9.74
CA VAL A 34 -11.37 -3.01 10.78
C VAL A 34 -10.68 -3.71 11.94
N SER A 35 -10.82 -3.17 13.14
CA SER A 35 -10.50 -3.89 14.38
C SER A 35 -11.77 -4.48 14.99
N VAL A 36 -11.69 -5.74 15.45
CA VAL A 36 -12.79 -6.38 16.19
C VAL A 36 -12.30 -6.68 17.59
N LYS A 37 -13.00 -6.15 18.58
CA LYS A 37 -12.68 -6.28 19.99
C LYS A 37 -13.85 -6.89 20.77
N ALA A 38 -13.55 -7.51 21.92
CA ALA A 38 -14.54 -8.12 22.81
C ALA A 38 -15.47 -9.14 22.10
N GLY A 39 -14.96 -9.81 21.07
CA GLY A 39 -15.66 -10.83 20.30
C GLY A 39 -16.36 -10.31 19.05
N ASP A 40 -17.13 -9.21 19.15
CA ASP A 40 -18.03 -8.74 18.09
C ASP A 40 -18.09 -7.22 17.89
N ALA A 41 -17.39 -6.42 18.70
CA ALA A 41 -17.36 -4.97 18.54
C ALA A 41 -16.39 -4.55 17.44
N GLY A 42 -16.89 -4.34 16.22
CA GLY A 42 -16.14 -3.88 15.06
C GLY A 42 -16.04 -2.36 15.02
N GLU A 43 -14.84 -1.84 14.74
CA GLU A 43 -14.59 -0.42 14.51
C GLU A 43 -13.74 -0.25 13.25
N VAL A 44 -14.09 0.75 12.44
CA VAL A 44 -13.34 1.11 11.23
C VAL A 44 -12.36 2.23 11.56
N HIS A 45 -11.14 2.06 11.10
CA HIS A 45 -10.04 3.01 11.22
C HIS A 45 -9.44 3.27 9.85
N ARG A 46 -8.66 4.34 9.72
CA ARG A 46 -8.00 4.69 8.45
C ARG A 46 -6.59 5.21 8.68
N PHE A 47 -5.85 5.35 7.58
CA PHE A 47 -4.66 6.17 7.50
C PHE A 47 -4.96 7.41 6.67
N THR A 48 -4.44 8.57 7.10
CA THR A 48 -4.72 9.87 6.46
C THR A 48 -3.59 10.35 5.55
N GLU A 49 -2.40 9.73 5.63
CA GLU A 49 -1.25 10.08 4.81
C GLU A 49 -0.78 8.85 4.03
N ILE A 50 -1.15 8.82 2.76
CA ILE A 50 -0.76 7.79 1.80
C ILE A 50 -0.18 8.47 0.56
N SER A 51 0.79 7.83 -0.06
CA SER A 51 1.38 8.25 -1.33
C SER A 51 1.59 7.04 -2.21
N GLY A 52 1.79 7.24 -3.49
CA GLY A 52 2.03 6.13 -4.40
C GLY A 52 2.32 6.63 -5.80
N GLU A 53 2.85 5.73 -6.59
CA GLU A 53 3.20 5.98 -7.98
C GLU A 53 2.97 4.73 -8.82
N LEU A 54 2.68 4.94 -10.09
CA LEU A 54 2.71 3.91 -11.12
C LEU A 54 3.64 4.41 -12.22
N LEU A 55 4.73 3.69 -12.42
CA LEU A 55 5.74 4.03 -13.41
C LEU A 55 5.32 3.55 -14.80
N ALA A 56 5.88 4.16 -15.83
CA ALA A 56 5.62 3.78 -17.23
C ALA A 56 6.02 2.33 -17.55
N ASP A 57 6.94 1.75 -16.79
CA ASP A 57 7.35 0.35 -16.94
C ASP A 57 6.41 -0.64 -16.23
N GLY A 58 5.34 -0.16 -15.57
CA GLY A 58 4.37 -0.98 -14.86
C GLY A 58 4.69 -1.23 -13.38
N ASN A 59 5.82 -0.76 -12.87
CA ASN A 59 6.10 -0.84 -11.45
C ASN A 59 5.17 0.11 -10.68
N ALA A 60 4.43 -0.41 -9.72
CA ALA A 60 3.50 0.33 -8.88
C ALA A 60 3.89 0.22 -7.41
N SER A 61 3.83 1.33 -6.71
CA SER A 61 4.08 1.39 -5.28
C SER A 61 3.04 2.24 -4.55
N VAL A 62 2.74 1.86 -3.30
CA VAL A 62 1.93 2.65 -2.37
C VAL A 62 2.63 2.65 -1.03
N THR A 63 2.78 3.81 -0.43
CA THR A 63 3.38 4.03 0.88
C THR A 63 2.35 4.62 1.83
N ILE A 64 2.25 4.07 3.03
CA ILE A 64 1.36 4.50 4.10
C ILE A 64 2.21 4.99 5.26
N GLN A 65 2.02 6.24 5.70
CA GLN A 65 2.62 6.75 6.93
C GLN A 65 1.87 6.16 8.13
N LEU A 66 2.49 5.26 8.88
CA LEU A 66 1.82 4.57 9.99
C LEU A 66 1.47 5.51 11.15
N ALA A 67 2.19 6.64 11.27
CA ALA A 67 1.87 7.69 12.22
C ALA A 67 0.56 8.42 11.93
N SER A 68 0.05 8.32 10.70
CA SER A 68 -1.21 8.94 10.25
C SER A 68 -2.46 8.12 10.60
N VAL A 69 -2.33 7.08 11.42
CA VAL A 69 -3.47 6.31 11.89
C VAL A 69 -4.49 7.22 12.58
N ASP A 70 -5.75 7.11 12.14
CA ASP A 70 -6.88 7.86 12.66
C ASP A 70 -7.99 6.89 13.07
N THR A 71 -8.25 6.84 14.36
CA THR A 71 -9.32 6.03 14.97
C THR A 71 -10.42 6.91 15.57
N LEU A 72 -10.38 8.22 15.31
CA LEU A 72 -11.26 9.25 15.92
C LEU A 72 -11.08 9.39 17.44
N ILE A 73 -10.06 8.77 18.04
CA ILE A 73 -9.72 8.84 19.45
C ILE A 73 -8.23 9.11 19.60
N PRO A 74 -7.79 10.36 19.85
CA PRO A 74 -6.37 10.74 19.86
C PRO A 74 -5.49 9.88 20.78
N LEU A 75 -5.97 9.54 21.97
CA LEU A 75 -5.22 8.67 22.89
C LEU A 75 -5.02 7.26 22.33
N ARG A 76 -5.97 6.73 21.55
CA ARG A 76 -5.84 5.44 20.90
C ARG A 76 -4.85 5.51 19.74
N ASP A 77 -4.89 6.59 18.97
CA ASP A 77 -3.95 6.84 17.89
C ASP A 77 -2.51 6.88 18.40
N GLU A 78 -2.26 7.59 19.50
CA GLU A 78 -0.97 7.63 20.17
C GLU A 78 -0.51 6.22 20.59
N ARG A 79 -1.37 5.46 21.26
CA ARG A 79 -1.06 4.09 21.67
C ARG A 79 -0.80 3.15 20.50
N MET A 80 -1.52 3.31 19.38
CA MET A 80 -1.26 2.52 18.18
C MET A 80 0.07 2.87 17.54
N ARG A 81 0.43 4.16 17.50
CA ARG A 81 1.75 4.59 17.03
C ARG A 81 2.90 4.01 17.87
N GLU A 82 2.75 4.05 19.19
CA GLU A 82 3.81 3.65 20.12
C GLU A 82 3.90 2.14 20.31
N LEU A 83 2.78 1.47 20.55
CA LEU A 83 2.75 0.07 20.99
C LEU A 83 2.49 -0.92 19.88
N LEU A 84 1.66 -0.56 18.88
CA LEU A 84 1.31 -1.46 17.80
C LEU A 84 2.32 -1.35 16.66
N PHE A 85 2.41 -0.16 16.05
CA PHE A 85 3.22 0.04 14.86
C PHE A 85 4.68 0.39 15.18
N GLN A 86 4.97 0.88 16.39
CA GLN A 86 6.31 1.34 16.80
C GLN A 86 6.90 2.29 15.76
N THR A 87 6.16 3.36 15.43
CA THR A 87 6.41 4.23 14.27
C THR A 87 7.77 4.93 14.30
N ASN A 88 8.44 5.01 15.45
CA ASN A 88 9.82 5.46 15.56
C ASN A 88 10.84 4.49 14.91
N LEU A 89 10.52 3.20 14.82
CA LEU A 89 11.35 2.16 14.22
C LEU A 89 10.85 1.77 12.83
N PHE A 90 9.54 1.73 12.68
CA PHE A 90 8.83 1.33 11.46
C PHE A 90 7.85 2.43 11.05
N PRO A 91 8.32 3.53 10.43
CA PRO A 91 7.47 4.69 10.14
C PRO A 91 6.45 4.45 9.04
N ILE A 92 6.72 3.51 8.15
CA ILE A 92 5.91 3.27 6.95
C ILE A 92 5.50 1.80 6.81
N ALA A 93 4.38 1.59 6.11
CA ALA A 93 4.10 0.36 5.40
C ALA A 93 4.19 0.63 3.89
N SER A 94 4.74 -0.30 3.13
CA SER A 94 4.82 -0.17 1.67
C SER A 94 4.23 -1.39 0.97
N LEU A 95 3.59 -1.13 -0.16
CA LEU A 95 3.08 -2.13 -1.08
C LEU A 95 3.76 -1.94 -2.42
N SER A 96 4.17 -3.03 -3.05
CA SER A 96 4.75 -3.00 -4.39
C SER A 96 4.20 -4.14 -5.24
N THR A 97 3.99 -3.84 -6.53
CA THR A 97 3.54 -4.82 -7.53
C THR A 97 4.00 -4.39 -8.91
N HIS A 98 3.74 -5.24 -9.89
CA HIS A 98 3.92 -4.91 -11.29
C HIS A 98 2.59 -5.08 -12.03
N ILE A 99 2.21 -4.06 -12.81
CA ILE A 99 0.94 -3.98 -13.53
C ILE A 99 1.22 -4.07 -15.04
N ASP A 100 0.33 -4.76 -15.75
CA ASP A 100 0.32 -4.76 -17.21
C ASP A 100 -0.17 -3.40 -17.72
N MET A 101 0.76 -2.57 -18.18
CA MET A 101 0.46 -1.23 -18.68
C MET A 101 -0.31 -1.26 -20.00
N ASP A 102 -0.11 -2.27 -20.85
CA ASP A 102 -0.82 -2.34 -22.15
C ASP A 102 -2.34 -2.51 -21.91
N ALA A 103 -2.73 -3.37 -20.96
CA ALA A 103 -4.13 -3.54 -20.58
C ALA A 103 -4.73 -2.27 -19.96
N LEU A 104 -3.95 -1.57 -19.12
CA LEU A 104 -4.38 -0.33 -18.47
C LEU A 104 -4.57 0.82 -19.47
N MET A 105 -3.61 0.99 -20.39
CA MET A 105 -3.62 2.05 -21.39
C MET A 105 -4.64 1.83 -22.50
N ALA A 106 -5.10 0.60 -22.70
CA ALA A 106 -6.18 0.27 -23.65
C ALA A 106 -7.56 0.67 -23.14
N MET A 107 -7.71 1.03 -21.86
CA MET A 107 -9.00 1.46 -21.29
C MET A 107 -9.39 2.85 -21.82
N GLU A 108 -10.64 3.03 -22.21
CA GLU A 108 -11.21 4.33 -22.54
C GLU A 108 -11.82 5.01 -21.29
N PRO A 109 -11.97 6.35 -21.27
CA PRO A 109 -12.68 7.04 -20.19
C PRO A 109 -14.10 6.48 -19.97
N GLY A 110 -14.37 6.05 -18.74
CA GLY A 110 -15.62 5.38 -18.35
C GLY A 110 -15.54 3.86 -18.28
N ASP A 111 -14.45 3.26 -18.77
CA ASP A 111 -14.23 1.83 -18.65
C ASP A 111 -13.86 1.40 -17.24
N SER A 112 -14.13 0.15 -16.93
CA SER A 112 -13.64 -0.52 -15.74
C SER A 112 -13.25 -1.97 -16.04
N MET A 113 -12.26 -2.47 -15.33
CA MET A 113 -11.80 -3.86 -15.44
C MET A 113 -11.58 -4.48 -14.08
N ASP A 114 -11.81 -5.77 -13.98
CA ASP A 114 -11.37 -6.57 -12.84
C ASP A 114 -9.88 -6.92 -12.97
N MET A 115 -9.13 -6.74 -11.91
CA MET A 115 -7.70 -7.07 -11.88
C MET A 115 -7.42 -7.93 -10.65
N ILE A 116 -6.65 -9.00 -10.85
CA ILE A 116 -6.10 -9.81 -9.77
C ILE A 116 -4.58 -9.68 -9.85
N THR A 117 -3.97 -9.21 -8.78
CA THR A 117 -2.51 -9.11 -8.70
C THR A 117 -2.00 -9.59 -7.35
N ASN A 118 -0.75 -10.05 -7.34
CA ASN A 118 0.00 -10.29 -6.12
C ASN A 118 0.86 -9.06 -5.86
N PHE A 119 0.80 -8.55 -4.64
CA PHE A 119 1.69 -7.49 -4.20
C PHE A 119 2.49 -7.94 -2.97
N THR A 120 3.65 -7.35 -2.82
CA THR A 120 4.48 -7.49 -1.62
C THR A 120 4.10 -6.38 -0.66
N LEU A 121 3.68 -6.75 0.54
CA LEU A 121 3.50 -5.84 1.67
C LEU A 121 4.74 -5.92 2.56
N ASP A 122 5.40 -4.78 2.76
CA ASP A 122 6.41 -4.59 3.80
C ASP A 122 5.77 -3.83 4.96
N LEU A 123 5.66 -4.47 6.10
CA LEU A 123 5.05 -3.91 7.30
C LEU A 123 5.78 -4.41 8.54
N HIS A 124 6.20 -3.48 9.40
CA HIS A 124 6.86 -3.78 10.66
C HIS A 124 8.11 -4.67 10.50
N GLY A 125 8.88 -4.44 9.41
CA GLY A 125 10.08 -5.19 9.07
C GLY A 125 9.84 -6.60 8.53
N GLN A 126 8.59 -6.96 8.22
CA GLN A 126 8.22 -8.23 7.62
C GLN A 126 7.70 -8.03 6.20
N GLN A 127 8.13 -8.88 5.28
CA GLN A 127 7.63 -8.89 3.91
C GLN A 127 6.73 -10.11 3.68
N ILE A 128 5.51 -9.86 3.23
CA ILE A 128 4.56 -10.91 2.89
C ILE A 128 3.95 -10.66 1.50
N SER A 129 3.63 -11.74 0.81
CA SER A 129 2.88 -11.66 -0.46
C SER A 129 1.39 -11.82 -0.18
N LEU A 130 0.59 -10.92 -0.75
CA LEU A 130 -0.87 -10.93 -0.66
C LEU A 130 -1.47 -10.84 -2.06
N ALA A 131 -2.54 -11.59 -2.31
CA ALA A 131 -3.34 -11.45 -3.53
C ALA A 131 -4.48 -10.46 -3.30
N ALA A 132 -4.64 -9.50 -4.20
CA ALA A 132 -5.78 -8.58 -4.23
C ALA A 132 -6.62 -8.80 -5.47
N GLU A 133 -7.93 -8.87 -5.27
CA GLU A 133 -8.92 -8.68 -6.32
C GLU A 133 -9.37 -7.22 -6.29
N MET A 134 -9.19 -6.53 -7.39
CA MET A 134 -9.40 -5.09 -7.50
C MET A 134 -10.31 -4.78 -8.68
N ILE A 135 -10.94 -3.61 -8.61
CA ILE A 135 -11.58 -2.95 -9.75
C ILE A 135 -10.72 -1.75 -10.09
N VAL A 136 -10.30 -1.66 -11.34
CA VAL A 136 -9.65 -0.48 -11.90
C VAL A 136 -10.65 0.22 -12.80
N ALA A 137 -10.88 1.51 -12.60
CA ALA A 137 -11.77 2.33 -13.43
C ALA A 137 -11.03 3.56 -13.96
N ARG A 138 -11.20 3.85 -15.24
CA ARG A 138 -10.69 5.09 -15.85
C ARG A 138 -11.78 6.16 -15.77
N LEU A 139 -11.62 7.10 -14.83
CA LEU A 139 -12.64 8.15 -14.55
C LEU A 139 -12.55 9.36 -15.47
N GLY A 140 -11.63 9.37 -16.42
CA GLY A 140 -11.40 10.44 -17.38
C GLY A 140 -10.06 10.24 -18.07
N ASP A 141 -9.62 11.27 -18.81
CA ASP A 141 -8.37 11.17 -19.56
C ASP A 141 -7.16 10.99 -18.63
N HIS A 142 -7.18 11.62 -17.46
CA HIS A 142 -6.04 11.75 -16.55
C HIS A 142 -6.30 11.21 -15.14
N ARG A 143 -7.29 10.33 -14.94
CA ARG A 143 -7.60 9.80 -13.59
C ARG A 143 -7.97 8.32 -13.64
N LEU A 144 -7.29 7.56 -12.80
CA LEU A 144 -7.60 6.17 -12.52
C LEU A 144 -8.11 6.04 -11.08
N MET A 145 -9.06 5.16 -10.87
CA MET A 145 -9.48 4.74 -9.54
C MET A 145 -9.26 3.23 -9.40
N VAL A 146 -8.61 2.84 -8.31
CA VAL A 146 -8.37 1.44 -7.97
C VAL A 146 -9.03 1.16 -6.63
N SER A 147 -9.92 0.19 -6.57
CA SER A 147 -10.58 -0.19 -5.32
C SER A 147 -10.49 -1.70 -5.08
N SER A 148 -10.40 -2.08 -3.80
CA SER A 148 -10.51 -3.49 -3.43
C SER A 148 -11.91 -4.01 -3.74
N ARG A 149 -12.02 -5.09 -4.55
CA ARG A 149 -13.30 -5.75 -4.85
C ARG A 149 -13.84 -6.49 -3.63
N LYS A 150 -12.94 -7.01 -2.81
CA LYS A 150 -13.21 -7.60 -1.50
C LYS A 150 -12.12 -7.18 -0.52
N PRO A 151 -12.42 -7.15 0.78
CA PRO A 151 -11.40 -6.85 1.78
C PRO A 151 -10.25 -7.86 1.74
N LEU A 152 -9.03 -7.37 1.99
CA LEU A 152 -7.88 -8.22 2.24
C LEU A 152 -7.80 -8.56 3.72
N ILE A 153 -7.33 -9.76 4.04
CA ILE A 153 -7.09 -10.13 5.43
C ILE A 153 -5.60 -10.15 5.71
N VAL A 154 -5.16 -9.23 6.57
CA VAL A 154 -3.80 -9.21 7.09
C VAL A 154 -3.79 -9.89 8.46
N ASN A 155 -3.01 -10.96 8.60
CA ASN A 155 -2.84 -11.61 9.88
C ASN A 155 -1.68 -10.96 10.64
N ALA A 156 -1.95 -10.48 11.86
CA ALA A 156 -0.96 -9.81 12.69
C ALA A 156 0.28 -10.66 12.99
N ALA A 157 0.14 -11.99 13.00
CA ALA A 157 1.28 -12.87 13.20
C ALA A 157 2.26 -12.88 12.02
N SER A 158 1.76 -12.65 10.80
CA SER A 158 2.59 -12.63 9.59
C SER A 158 3.43 -11.36 9.47
N VAL A 159 3.10 -10.31 10.24
CA VAL A 159 3.75 -9.00 10.21
C VAL A 159 4.25 -8.54 11.59
N ASP A 160 4.48 -9.49 12.49
CA ASP A 160 5.00 -9.30 13.88
C ASP A 160 4.26 -8.23 14.71
N LEU A 161 2.95 -8.08 14.52
CA LEU A 161 2.12 -7.14 15.27
C LEU A 161 1.36 -7.75 16.46
N VAL A 162 1.52 -9.05 16.72
CA VAL A 162 0.77 -9.74 17.80
C VAL A 162 1.05 -9.13 19.17
N LYS A 163 2.33 -8.83 19.48
CA LYS A 163 2.72 -8.25 20.77
C LYS A 163 2.09 -6.88 20.97
N GLY A 164 2.06 -6.05 19.93
CA GLY A 164 1.42 -4.73 19.97
C GLY A 164 -0.09 -4.82 20.19
N ILE A 165 -0.76 -5.76 19.52
CA ILE A 165 -2.20 -6.01 19.76
C ILE A 165 -2.47 -6.43 21.20
N GLU A 166 -1.65 -7.32 21.77
CA GLU A 166 -1.81 -7.74 23.18
C GLU A 166 -1.56 -6.58 24.15
N ALA A 167 -0.56 -5.73 23.90
CA ALA A 167 -0.33 -4.53 24.70
C ALA A 167 -1.52 -3.56 24.65
N LEU A 168 -2.11 -3.33 23.48
CA LEU A 168 -3.33 -2.54 23.35
C LEU A 168 -4.52 -3.17 24.08
N ARG A 169 -4.69 -4.49 23.98
CA ARG A 169 -5.73 -5.24 24.66
C ARG A 169 -5.65 -5.07 26.19
N GLU A 170 -4.44 -5.19 26.74
CA GLU A 170 -4.20 -5.07 28.19
C GLU A 170 -4.48 -3.66 28.71
N ILE A 171 -3.96 -2.62 28.04
CA ILE A 171 -4.18 -1.22 28.42
C ILE A 171 -5.67 -0.84 28.35
N ALA A 172 -6.39 -1.40 27.37
CA ALA A 172 -7.82 -1.15 27.23
C ALA A 172 -8.70 -2.05 28.12
N ASN A 173 -8.09 -2.97 28.88
CA ASN A 173 -8.77 -3.97 29.71
C ASN A 173 -9.84 -4.75 28.93
N LEU A 174 -9.49 -5.18 27.71
CA LEU A 174 -10.39 -5.91 26.81
C LEU A 174 -10.17 -7.42 26.94
N PRO A 175 -11.21 -8.24 26.77
CA PRO A 175 -11.08 -9.69 26.77
C PRO A 175 -10.32 -10.19 25.53
N SER A 176 -10.48 -9.50 24.38
CA SER A 176 -9.82 -9.90 23.12
C SER A 176 -9.75 -8.75 22.14
N ILE A 177 -8.76 -8.80 21.23
CA ILE A 177 -8.71 -8.06 19.96
C ILE A 177 -8.34 -9.06 18.87
N SER A 178 -9.07 -9.03 17.75
CA SER A 178 -8.81 -9.91 16.60
C SER A 178 -7.42 -9.69 16.03
N LYS A 179 -6.73 -10.79 15.69
CA LYS A 179 -5.43 -10.79 15.01
C LYS A 179 -5.56 -10.90 13.49
N ALA A 180 -6.77 -11.15 12.99
CA ALA A 180 -7.11 -11.07 11.58
C ALA A 180 -7.75 -9.71 11.32
N VAL A 181 -7.10 -8.88 10.51
CA VAL A 181 -7.49 -7.51 10.24
C VAL A 181 -7.96 -7.41 8.79
N SER A 182 -9.20 -6.97 8.62
CA SER A 182 -9.80 -6.72 7.32
C SER A 182 -9.38 -5.33 6.84
N VAL A 183 -8.80 -5.25 5.64
CA VAL A 183 -8.30 -4.01 5.02
C VAL A 183 -9.00 -3.79 3.69
N SER A 184 -9.47 -2.56 3.45
CA SER A 184 -10.06 -2.13 2.18
C SER A 184 -9.44 -0.81 1.75
N PHE A 185 -9.41 -0.57 0.44
CA PHE A 185 -8.86 0.66 -0.10
C PHE A 185 -9.67 1.17 -1.30
N VAL A 186 -9.64 2.47 -1.48
CA VAL A 186 -9.96 3.21 -2.69
C VAL A 186 -8.78 4.13 -2.94
N LEU A 187 -8.12 4.00 -4.07
CA LEU A 187 -6.95 4.79 -4.45
C LEU A 187 -7.26 5.52 -5.76
N SER A 188 -6.94 6.80 -5.81
CA SER A 188 -7.09 7.64 -6.99
C SER A 188 -5.70 8.03 -7.47
N PHE A 189 -5.41 7.78 -8.73
CA PHE A 189 -4.16 8.17 -9.38
C PHE A 189 -4.44 9.23 -10.44
N VAL A 190 -3.56 10.21 -10.54
CA VAL A 190 -3.59 11.27 -11.53
C VAL A 190 -2.36 11.15 -12.41
N GLU A 191 -2.54 11.30 -13.70
CA GLU A 191 -1.45 11.32 -14.69
C GLU A 191 -0.60 12.58 -14.50
N ASP A 192 0.74 12.42 -14.51
CA ASP A 192 1.71 13.49 -14.29
C ASP A 192 1.91 14.42 -15.51
#